data_9626694b8441a81e806079f36a075363
#
_entry.id   9626694b8441a81e806079f36a075363
#
_cell.length_a   1.000
_cell.length_b   1.000
_cell.length_c   1.000
_cell.angle_alpha   90.00
_cell.angle_beta   90.00
_cell.angle_gamma   90.00
#
_symmetry.space_group_name_H-M   'P 1'
#
loop_
_entity.id
_entity.type
_entity.pdbx_description
1 polymer ?
#
loop_
_entity_poly.entity_id
_entity_poly.type
_entity_poly.pdbx_seq_one_letter_code
_entity_poly.pdbx_strand_id
1 'polypeptide(L)'
;MTDKELNEIRTRCEAATPGPWVSFVEGRNHTSGSNFIKTGSDSNRGEDIELTGATIADQDFIAYARQDIPSLLDEIQRLRNLLKSM
;
A
#
# COMPACT_ATOMS: atom_id res chain seq x y z
N MET A 1 -4.24 7.93 -18.07
CA MET A 1 -5.38 7.74 -17.15
C MET A 1 -6.26 8.98 -17.12
N THR A 2 -7.55 8.76 -17.09
CA THR A 2 -8.52 9.86 -16.95
C THR A 2 -8.64 10.29 -15.49
N ASP A 3 -9.21 11.47 -15.26
CA ASP A 3 -9.50 11.93 -13.90
C ASP A 3 -10.46 10.98 -13.19
N LYS A 4 -11.43 10.42 -13.91
CA LYS A 4 -12.36 9.44 -13.35
C LYS A 4 -11.62 8.19 -12.84
N GLU A 5 -10.70 7.67 -13.65
CA GLU A 5 -9.89 6.50 -13.26
C GLU A 5 -9.04 6.78 -12.03
N LEU A 6 -8.40 7.96 -11.98
CA LEU A 6 -7.60 8.36 -10.82
C LEU A 6 -8.44 8.48 -9.56
N ASN A 7 -9.65 9.04 -9.66
CA ASN A 7 -10.55 9.15 -8.53
C ASN A 7 -11.04 7.79 -8.04
N GLU A 8 -11.30 6.86 -8.94
CA GLU A 8 -11.68 5.49 -8.59
C GLU A 8 -10.56 4.78 -7.84
N ILE A 9 -9.31 4.95 -8.27
CA ILE A 9 -8.15 4.37 -7.58
C ILE A 9 -8.02 4.98 -6.18
N ARG A 10 -8.16 6.31 -6.06
CA ARG A 10 -8.07 7.00 -4.77
C ARG A 10 -9.16 6.51 -3.82
N THR A 11 -10.38 6.33 -4.32
CA THR A 11 -11.50 5.82 -3.52
C THR A 11 -11.19 4.43 -2.96
N ARG A 12 -10.58 3.55 -3.78
CA ARG A 12 -10.19 2.24 -3.30
C ARG A 12 -9.09 2.31 -2.24
N CYS A 13 -8.13 3.24 -2.40
CA CYS A 13 -7.09 3.44 -1.38
C CYS A 13 -7.69 3.89 -0.05
N GLU A 14 -8.64 4.81 -0.11
CA GLU A 14 -9.28 5.35 1.10
C GLU A 14 -10.17 4.33 1.80
N ALA A 15 -10.77 3.41 1.04
CA ALA A 15 -11.62 2.36 1.58
C ALA A 15 -10.83 1.22 2.22
N ALA A 16 -9.57 1.04 1.85
CA ALA A 16 -8.73 -0.02 2.40
C ALA A 16 -8.26 0.32 3.82
N THR A 17 -7.87 -0.69 4.57
CA THR A 17 -7.30 -0.49 5.90
C THR A 17 -6.16 0.53 5.81
N PRO A 18 -6.14 1.55 6.70
CA PRO A 18 -5.09 2.57 6.67
C PRO A 18 -3.69 1.99 6.78
N GLY A 19 -2.74 2.68 6.12
CA GLY A 19 -1.33 2.33 6.21
C GLY A 19 -0.70 2.83 7.51
N PRO A 20 0.58 2.59 7.67
CA PRO A 20 1.41 1.85 6.72
C PRO A 20 1.16 0.34 6.76
N TRP A 21 1.41 -0.33 5.66
CA TRP A 21 1.44 -1.78 5.60
C TRP A 21 2.89 -2.23 5.53
N VAL A 22 3.27 -3.18 6.37
CA VAL A 22 4.65 -3.66 6.46
C VAL A 22 4.68 -5.16 6.28
N SER A 23 5.53 -5.63 5.38
CA SER A 23 5.73 -7.05 5.12
C SER A 23 6.65 -7.63 6.18
N PHE A 24 6.14 -8.58 6.97
CA PHE A 24 6.93 -9.33 7.94
C PHE A 24 7.22 -10.72 7.40
N VAL A 25 8.49 -11.05 7.29
CA VAL A 25 8.96 -12.30 6.71
C VAL A 25 9.78 -13.06 7.74
N GLU A 26 9.44 -14.35 7.92
CA GLU A 26 10.18 -15.26 8.81
C GLU A 26 11.66 -15.29 8.41
N GLY A 27 12.53 -15.12 9.39
CA GLY A 27 13.97 -15.07 9.18
C GLY A 27 14.51 -13.73 8.73
N ARG A 28 13.67 -12.77 8.38
CA ARG A 28 14.09 -11.41 7.98
C ARG A 28 13.71 -10.39 9.05
N ASN A 29 12.44 -10.33 9.42
CA ASN A 29 11.91 -9.33 10.37
C ASN A 29 11.59 -9.94 11.74
N HIS A 30 11.33 -11.24 11.78
CA HIS A 30 10.90 -11.95 12.99
C HIS A 30 11.14 -13.45 12.84
N THR A 31 10.93 -14.18 13.92
CA THR A 31 11.12 -15.64 13.98
C THR A 31 9.89 -16.36 14.50
N SER A 32 8.68 -15.84 14.25
CA SER A 32 7.44 -16.43 14.77
C SER A 32 6.86 -17.55 13.90
N GLY A 33 7.51 -17.88 12.77
CA GLY A 33 7.12 -19.01 11.94
C GLY A 33 6.10 -18.72 10.85
N SER A 34 5.67 -17.48 10.66
CA SER A 34 4.71 -17.12 9.62
C SER A 34 5.10 -15.82 8.91
N ASN A 35 4.67 -15.72 7.66
CA ASN A 35 4.78 -14.47 6.90
C ASN A 35 3.43 -13.79 6.92
N PHE A 36 3.43 -12.48 7.13
CA PHE A 36 2.18 -11.71 7.14
C PHE A 36 2.46 -10.25 6.83
N ILE A 37 1.40 -9.52 6.45
CA ILE A 37 1.45 -8.08 6.30
C ILE A 37 0.81 -7.46 7.55
N LYS A 38 1.61 -6.66 8.26
CA LYS A 38 1.12 -5.86 9.38
C LYS A 38 0.44 -4.63 8.81
N THR A 39 -0.79 -4.34 9.24
CA THR A 39 -1.53 -3.16 8.78
C THR A 39 -1.69 -2.14 9.87
N GLY A 40 -1.68 -0.86 9.48
CA GLY A 40 -1.85 0.25 10.40
C GLY A 40 -0.60 0.60 11.18
N SER A 41 -0.68 1.69 11.94
CA SER A 41 0.41 2.14 12.82
C SER A 41 0.34 1.40 14.16
N ASP A 42 1.40 1.51 14.95
CA ASP A 42 1.44 0.91 16.30
C ASP A 42 0.34 1.46 17.21
N SER A 43 -0.07 2.72 16.99
CA SER A 43 -1.15 3.34 17.76
C SER A 43 -2.54 3.11 17.17
N ASN A 44 -2.63 2.64 15.93
CA ASN A 44 -3.91 2.38 15.26
C ASN A 44 -3.75 1.15 14.36
N ARG A 45 -3.56 0.01 14.98
CA ARG A 45 -3.26 -1.26 14.34
C ARG A 45 -4.51 -1.89 13.74
N GLY A 46 -4.41 -2.35 12.46
CA GLY A 46 -5.43 -3.18 11.83
C GLY A 46 -5.10 -4.67 12.00
N GLU A 47 -5.85 -5.50 11.31
CA GLU A 47 -5.63 -6.95 11.29
C GLU A 47 -4.42 -7.30 10.42
N ASP A 48 -3.71 -8.35 10.81
CA ASP A 48 -2.65 -8.91 9.97
C ASP A 48 -3.25 -9.63 8.77
N ILE A 49 -2.58 -9.51 7.61
CA ILE A 49 -3.01 -10.17 6.39
C ILE A 49 -2.03 -11.30 6.08
N GLU A 50 -2.55 -12.51 5.96
CA GLU A 50 -1.78 -13.67 5.51
C GLU A 50 -2.19 -14.03 4.09
N LEU A 51 -1.20 -14.27 3.22
CA LEU A 51 -1.45 -14.55 1.80
C LEU A 51 -1.07 -15.99 1.48
N THR A 52 -2.04 -16.79 1.11
CA THR A 52 -1.81 -18.16 0.66
C THR A 52 -1.29 -18.15 -0.76
N GLY A 53 -0.20 -18.85 -1.01
CA GLY A 53 0.36 -18.98 -2.34
C GLY A 53 1.24 -17.81 -2.80
N ALA A 54 1.41 -16.79 -1.98
CA ALA A 54 2.25 -15.66 -2.32
C ALA A 54 3.73 -15.98 -2.09
N THR A 55 4.59 -15.52 -3.00
CA THR A 55 6.03 -15.49 -2.75
C THR A 55 6.35 -14.33 -1.80
N ILE A 56 7.57 -14.31 -1.27
CA ILE A 56 8.03 -13.17 -0.47
C ILE A 56 7.96 -11.88 -1.30
N ALA A 57 8.38 -11.95 -2.56
CA ALA A 57 8.32 -10.79 -3.46
C ALA A 57 6.89 -10.31 -3.70
N ASP A 58 5.95 -11.23 -3.83
CA ASP A 58 4.53 -10.87 -3.97
C ASP A 58 4.02 -10.14 -2.73
N GLN A 59 4.35 -10.64 -1.55
CA GLN A 59 3.94 -10.05 -0.28
C GLN A 59 4.54 -8.65 -0.11
N ASP A 60 5.83 -8.49 -0.41
CA ASP A 60 6.50 -7.19 -0.36
C ASP A 60 5.83 -6.19 -1.31
N PHE A 61 5.56 -6.61 -2.54
CA PHE A 61 4.89 -5.77 -3.54
C PHE A 61 3.53 -5.27 -3.03
N ILE A 62 2.73 -6.17 -2.50
CA ILE A 62 1.38 -5.82 -2.00
C ILE A 62 1.48 -4.86 -0.81
N ALA A 63 2.36 -5.13 0.13
CA ALA A 63 2.54 -4.26 1.29
C ALA A 63 2.99 -2.86 0.89
N TYR A 64 4.00 -2.75 0.03
CA TYR A 64 4.49 -1.46 -0.44
C TYR A 64 3.45 -0.71 -1.28
N ALA A 65 2.64 -1.43 -2.06
CA ALA A 65 1.61 -0.81 -2.90
C ALA A 65 0.63 0.04 -2.08
N ARG A 66 0.39 -0.32 -0.82
CA ARG A 66 -0.49 0.47 0.05
C ARG A 66 -0.02 1.91 0.20
N GLN A 67 1.29 2.12 0.28
CA GLN A 67 1.90 3.44 0.40
C GLN A 67 2.23 4.04 -0.96
N ASP A 68 2.70 3.20 -1.89
CA ASP A 68 3.17 3.65 -3.20
C ASP A 68 2.03 4.23 -4.04
N ILE A 69 0.86 3.58 -4.04
CA ILE A 69 -0.25 4.03 -4.89
C ILE A 69 -0.74 5.42 -4.50
N PRO A 70 -1.03 5.73 -3.23
CA PRO A 70 -1.38 7.10 -2.85
C PRO A 70 -0.28 8.12 -3.21
N SER A 71 0.98 7.75 -3.00
CA SER A 71 2.11 8.64 -3.34
C SER A 71 2.19 8.91 -4.84
N LEU A 72 1.96 7.88 -5.66
CA LEU A 72 1.92 8.04 -7.12
C LEU A 72 0.74 8.90 -7.56
N LEU A 73 -0.42 8.74 -6.93
CA LEU A 73 -1.58 9.59 -7.21
C LEU A 73 -1.29 11.05 -6.92
N ASP A 74 -0.63 11.33 -5.80
CA ASP A 74 -0.24 12.69 -5.43
C ASP A 74 0.75 13.26 -6.44
N GLU A 75 1.72 12.48 -6.88
CA GLU A 75 2.70 12.89 -7.89
C GLU A 75 2.03 13.18 -9.23
N ILE A 76 1.09 12.35 -9.65
CA ILE A 76 0.33 12.57 -10.88
C ILE A 76 -0.44 13.89 -10.78
N GLN A 77 -1.09 14.13 -9.65
CA GLN A 77 -1.85 15.37 -9.43
C GLN A 77 -0.92 16.59 -9.47
N ARG A 78 0.24 16.50 -8.84
CA ARG A 78 1.25 17.56 -8.86
C ARG A 78 1.68 17.89 -10.29
N LEU A 79 1.99 16.86 -11.08
CA LEU A 79 2.43 17.02 -12.47
C LEU A 79 1.32 17.61 -13.34
N ARG A 80 0.08 17.18 -13.16
CA ARG A 80 -1.06 17.71 -13.88
C ARG A 80 -1.30 19.18 -13.56
N ASN A 81 -1.14 19.57 -12.29
CA ASN A 81 -1.27 20.96 -11.87
C ASN A 81 -0.18 21.82 -12.49
N LEU A 82 1.05 21.32 -12.59
CA LEU A 82 2.15 22.03 -13.27
C LEU A 82 1.83 22.25 -14.74
N LEU A 83 1.29 21.24 -15.42
CA LEU A 83 0.90 21.36 -16.82
C LEU A 83 -0.20 22.40 -17.03
N LYS A 84 -1.16 22.48 -16.11
CA LYS A 84 -2.24 23.47 -16.18
C LYS A 84 -1.75 24.91 -15.98
N SER A 85 -0.67 25.09 -15.25
CA SER A 85 -0.12 26.41 -14.94
C SER A 85 0.88 26.93 -15.99
N MET A 86 1.14 26.15 -17.03
CA MET A 86 2.08 26.51 -18.11
C MET A 86 1.38 27.22 -19.25
#